data_1199b0e6366e5b3496f534c66f6208a2
#
_entry.id   1199b0e6366e5b3496f534c66f6208a2
#
_cell.length_a   1.000
_cell.length_b   1.000
_cell.length_c   1.000
_cell.angle_alpha   90.00
_cell.angle_beta   90.00
_cell.angle_gamma   90.00
#
_symmetry.space_group_name_H-M   'P 1'
#
loop_
_entity.id
_entity.type
_entity.pdbx_description
1 polymer ?
#
loop_
_entity_poly.entity_id
_entity_poly.type
_entity_poly.pdbx_seq_one_letter_code
_entity_poly.pdbx_strand_id
1 'polypeptide(L)'
;TDLIDPYSVVSGAKPERKASEHHFFKLSDTRCEEFLRQFTQTGERLQPEASNKMKEWLGEPGDNKLADWDISRDAPYFGFPIPGTDNQKFFYVWLDAPVGYFGSFRNYFEKNGRSQKEIDEFLRPGGDTEMMHFIGKDILYFHALFWPAMLQFAGYRVPTKVFAHGFLTVDGQKMSKSRGTFITAESYLQQG
;
A
#
# COMPACT_ATOMS: atom_id res chain seq x y z
N THR A 1 -18.12 -13.09 3.37
CA THR A 1 -17.98 -14.54 3.09
C THR A 1 -18.09 -15.26 4.41
N ASP A 2 -19.10 -16.11 4.55
CA ASP A 2 -19.28 -16.86 5.78
C ASP A 2 -18.22 -17.96 5.87
N LEU A 3 -17.64 -18.12 7.05
CA LEU A 3 -16.70 -19.18 7.33
C LEU A 3 -17.48 -20.47 7.56
N ILE A 4 -17.09 -21.55 6.92
CA ILE A 4 -17.68 -22.89 7.12
C ILE A 4 -16.79 -23.66 8.07
N ASP A 5 -17.32 -24.02 9.27
CA ASP A 5 -16.63 -24.73 10.34
C ASP A 5 -15.18 -24.26 10.60
N PRO A 6 -14.99 -22.95 10.92
CA PRO A 6 -13.67 -22.37 11.06
C PRO A 6 -12.97 -22.85 12.33
N TYR A 7 -11.66 -23.07 12.21
CA TYR A 7 -10.77 -23.36 13.34
C TYR A 7 -9.37 -22.81 13.08
N SER A 8 -8.63 -22.53 14.15
CA SER A 8 -7.24 -22.10 14.05
C SER A 8 -6.36 -23.28 13.62
N VAL A 9 -5.62 -23.13 12.53
CA VAL A 9 -4.66 -24.16 12.07
C VAL A 9 -3.48 -24.35 13.03
N VAL A 10 -3.25 -23.41 13.94
CA VAL A 10 -2.16 -23.46 14.92
C VAL A 10 -2.62 -24.11 16.23
N SER A 11 -3.78 -23.72 16.74
CA SER A 11 -4.25 -24.14 18.07
C SER A 11 -5.43 -25.10 18.05
N GLY A 12 -6.11 -25.29 16.90
CA GLY A 12 -7.35 -26.03 16.79
C GLY A 12 -8.57 -25.37 17.44
N ALA A 13 -8.39 -24.16 18.01
CA ALA A 13 -9.47 -23.44 18.68
C ALA A 13 -10.52 -22.96 17.68
N LYS A 14 -11.78 -23.01 18.06
CA LYS A 14 -12.87 -22.41 17.29
C LYS A 14 -12.91 -20.89 17.54
N PRO A 15 -13.10 -20.05 16.49
CA PRO A 15 -13.20 -18.62 16.68
C PRO A 15 -14.50 -18.24 17.38
N GLU A 16 -14.44 -17.23 18.22
CA GLU A 16 -15.59 -16.59 18.84
C GLU A 16 -15.99 -15.36 18.03
N ARG A 17 -17.30 -15.16 17.86
CA ARG A 17 -17.81 -13.95 17.22
C ARG A 17 -17.83 -12.81 18.22
N LYS A 18 -17.06 -11.75 17.91
CA LYS A 18 -17.02 -10.51 18.71
C LYS A 18 -17.33 -9.32 17.82
N ALA A 19 -17.97 -8.30 18.41
CA ALA A 19 -18.14 -6.99 17.78
C ALA A 19 -17.02 -6.07 18.27
N SER A 20 -16.50 -5.24 17.38
CA SER A 20 -15.51 -4.23 17.70
C SER A 20 -15.76 -2.98 16.84
N GLU A 21 -15.46 -1.81 17.40
CA GLU A 21 -15.46 -0.56 16.64
C GLU A 21 -14.15 -0.44 15.87
N HIS A 22 -14.25 -0.01 14.61
CA HIS A 22 -13.09 0.15 13.74
C HIS A 22 -13.03 1.54 13.13
N HIS A 23 -11.81 1.98 12.84
CA HIS A 23 -11.55 3.20 12.08
C HIS A 23 -11.36 2.86 10.62
N PHE A 24 -12.00 3.62 9.73
CA PHE A 24 -11.93 3.41 8.30
C PHE A 24 -11.35 4.63 7.59
N PHE A 25 -10.47 4.38 6.62
CA PHE A 25 -10.12 5.38 5.63
C PHE A 25 -11.20 5.39 4.55
N LYS A 26 -11.83 6.55 4.36
CA LYS A 26 -13.03 6.66 3.54
C LYS A 26 -12.67 6.77 2.04
N LEU A 27 -12.28 5.65 1.43
CA LEU A 27 -12.04 5.58 -0.02
C LEU A 27 -13.30 5.87 -0.84
N SER A 28 -14.47 5.62 -0.28
CA SER A 28 -15.77 5.88 -0.90
C SER A 28 -16.17 7.37 -0.91
N ASP A 29 -15.38 8.28 -0.32
CA ASP A 29 -15.63 9.72 -0.39
C ASP A 29 -15.49 10.20 -1.85
N THR A 30 -16.47 10.98 -2.33
CA THR A 30 -16.52 11.47 -3.72
C THR A 30 -15.23 12.19 -4.13
N ARG A 31 -14.66 12.99 -3.23
CA ARG A 31 -13.40 13.70 -3.49
C ARG A 31 -12.24 12.72 -3.69
N CYS A 32 -12.26 11.61 -2.95
CA CYS A 32 -11.26 10.56 -3.08
C CYS A 32 -11.43 9.82 -4.41
N GLU A 33 -12.66 9.47 -4.78
CA GLU A 33 -12.96 8.83 -6.06
C GLU A 33 -12.53 9.71 -7.25
N GLU A 34 -12.90 10.99 -7.26
CA GLU A 34 -12.52 11.94 -8.30
C GLU A 34 -11.01 12.05 -8.46
N PHE A 35 -10.30 12.22 -7.34
CA PHE A 35 -8.84 12.25 -7.34
C PHE A 35 -8.25 10.94 -7.90
N LEU A 36 -8.72 9.79 -7.46
CA LEU A 36 -8.20 8.49 -7.90
C LEU A 36 -8.49 8.22 -9.37
N ARG A 37 -9.63 8.64 -9.89
CA ARG A 37 -9.92 8.58 -11.33
C ARG A 37 -8.92 9.43 -12.12
N GLN A 38 -8.71 10.66 -11.70
CA GLN A 38 -7.72 11.51 -12.34
C GLN A 38 -6.31 10.91 -12.24
N PHE A 39 -5.91 10.46 -11.05
CA PHE A 39 -4.59 9.88 -10.80
C PHE A 39 -4.32 8.65 -11.66
N THR A 40 -5.28 7.73 -11.77
CA THR A 40 -5.08 6.42 -12.41
C THR A 40 -5.37 6.39 -13.91
N GLN A 41 -6.17 7.34 -14.42
CA GLN A 41 -6.62 7.34 -15.82
C GLN A 41 -6.00 8.45 -16.67
N THR A 42 -5.27 9.39 -16.07
CA THR A 42 -4.64 10.51 -16.80
C THR A 42 -3.14 10.56 -16.52
N GLY A 43 -2.38 11.16 -17.43
CA GLY A 43 -0.96 11.47 -17.22
C GLY A 43 -0.01 10.26 -17.25
N GLU A 44 -0.43 9.11 -17.79
CA GLU A 44 0.41 7.92 -17.95
C GLU A 44 1.15 7.49 -16.69
N ARG A 45 0.50 7.65 -15.53
CA ARG A 45 1.08 7.31 -14.22
C ARG A 45 1.17 5.81 -13.99
N LEU A 46 0.32 5.04 -14.65
CA LEU A 46 0.25 3.58 -14.60
C LEU A 46 0.47 3.00 -16.01
N GLN A 47 0.99 1.77 -16.04
CA GLN A 47 0.99 0.97 -17.27
C GLN A 47 -0.46 0.69 -17.71
N PRO A 48 -0.71 0.49 -19.02
CA PRO A 48 -2.07 0.30 -19.55
C PRO A 48 -2.87 -0.79 -18.84
N GLU A 49 -2.26 -1.92 -18.54
CA GLU A 49 -2.90 -3.05 -17.85
C GLU A 49 -3.31 -2.68 -16.43
N ALA A 50 -2.44 -1.96 -15.70
CA ALA A 50 -2.72 -1.48 -14.37
C ALA A 50 -3.82 -0.40 -14.38
N SER A 51 -3.77 0.54 -15.32
CA SER A 51 -4.81 1.56 -15.50
C SER A 51 -6.18 0.94 -15.81
N ASN A 52 -6.23 -0.05 -16.69
CA ASN A 52 -7.47 -0.79 -17.00
C ASN A 52 -8.02 -1.51 -15.75
N LYS A 53 -7.14 -2.10 -14.93
CA LYS A 53 -7.56 -2.73 -13.68
C LYS A 53 -8.12 -1.71 -12.67
N MET A 54 -7.52 -0.52 -12.60
CA MET A 54 -8.07 0.57 -11.76
C MET A 54 -9.44 1.02 -12.25
N LYS A 55 -9.64 1.11 -13.56
CA LYS A 55 -10.93 1.45 -14.16
C LYS A 55 -12.02 0.45 -13.78
N GLU A 56 -11.71 -0.84 -13.79
CA GLU A 56 -12.60 -1.91 -13.34
C GLU A 56 -13.00 -1.75 -11.86
N TRP A 57 -12.02 -1.47 -10.98
CA TRP A 57 -12.25 -1.32 -9.54
C TRP A 57 -13.00 -0.03 -9.18
N LEU A 58 -12.73 1.06 -9.87
CA LEU A 58 -13.44 2.32 -9.67
C LEU A 58 -14.88 2.28 -10.22
N GLY A 59 -15.16 1.44 -11.23
CA GLY A 59 -16.43 1.42 -11.94
C GLY A 59 -16.67 2.69 -12.78
N GLU A 60 -17.91 2.93 -13.18
CA GLU A 60 -18.28 4.16 -13.86
C GLU A 60 -18.30 5.36 -12.88
N PRO A 61 -18.12 6.60 -13.35
CA PRO A 61 -18.21 7.77 -12.50
C PRO A 61 -19.52 7.82 -11.72
N GLY A 62 -19.44 7.90 -10.40
CA GLY A 62 -20.59 7.91 -9.50
C GLY A 62 -21.07 6.55 -9.02
N ASP A 63 -20.51 5.44 -9.50
CA ASP A 63 -20.85 4.08 -9.04
C ASP A 63 -20.44 3.82 -7.58
N ASN A 64 -19.47 4.58 -7.08
CA ASN A 64 -18.96 4.46 -5.71
C ASN A 64 -18.65 3.02 -5.29
N LYS A 65 -17.89 2.31 -6.15
CA LYS A 65 -17.54 0.90 -5.94
C LYS A 65 -16.43 0.66 -4.94
N LEU A 66 -15.68 1.70 -4.58
CA LEU A 66 -14.60 1.56 -3.62
C LEU A 66 -15.18 1.39 -2.22
N ALA A 67 -14.84 0.29 -1.57
CA ALA A 67 -15.14 0.08 -0.17
C ALA A 67 -14.18 0.89 0.71
N ASP A 68 -14.70 1.43 1.82
CA ASP A 68 -13.88 2.04 2.86
C ASP A 68 -12.92 1.01 3.44
N TRP A 69 -11.73 1.45 3.77
CA TRP A 69 -10.69 0.54 4.22
C TRP A 69 -10.50 0.58 5.72
N ASP A 70 -10.64 -0.57 6.37
CA ASP A 70 -10.38 -0.74 7.79
C ASP A 70 -8.87 -0.58 8.08
N ILE A 71 -8.53 0.53 8.76
CA ILE A 71 -7.17 0.92 9.12
C ILE A 71 -6.82 0.63 10.58
N SER A 72 -7.68 -0.05 11.32
CA SER A 72 -7.50 -0.30 12.75
C SER A 72 -7.43 -1.79 13.09
N ARG A 73 -6.75 -2.09 14.20
CA ARG A 73 -6.70 -3.44 14.80
C ARG A 73 -6.83 -3.31 16.30
N ASP A 74 -7.53 -4.27 16.91
CA ASP A 74 -7.68 -4.35 18.36
C ASP A 74 -6.41 -4.80 19.05
N ALA A 75 -6.22 -4.36 20.30
CA ALA A 75 -5.20 -4.92 21.17
C ALA A 75 -5.51 -6.40 21.51
N PRO A 76 -4.48 -7.27 21.66
CA PRO A 76 -3.05 -6.98 21.47
C PRO A 76 -2.63 -7.01 19.99
N TYR A 77 -1.96 -5.97 19.55
CA TYR A 77 -1.45 -5.87 18.17
C TYR A 77 -0.09 -5.19 18.14
N PHE A 78 0.82 -5.66 17.31
CA PHE A 78 2.11 -5.03 17.08
C PHE A 78 1.96 -3.93 16.01
N GLY A 79 2.02 -2.67 16.43
CA GLY A 79 1.85 -1.52 15.55
C GLY A 79 1.86 -0.20 16.30
N PHE A 80 1.60 0.89 15.60
CA PHE A 80 1.49 2.21 16.19
C PHE A 80 0.07 2.41 16.75
N PRO A 81 -0.08 2.86 18.01
CA PRO A 81 -1.39 3.11 18.58
C PRO A 81 -2.08 4.27 17.85
N ILE A 82 -3.38 4.16 17.67
CA ILE A 82 -4.20 5.23 17.14
C ILE A 82 -4.41 6.27 18.25
N PRO A 83 -4.08 7.56 18.03
CA PRO A 83 -4.27 8.60 19.02
C PRO A 83 -5.74 8.69 19.52
N GLY A 84 -5.92 8.87 20.82
CA GLY A 84 -7.26 9.00 21.44
C GLY A 84 -7.98 7.68 21.68
N THR A 85 -7.31 6.53 21.56
CA THR A 85 -7.91 5.20 21.77
C THR A 85 -7.35 4.46 23.00
N ASP A 86 -6.65 5.15 23.89
CA ASP A 86 -6.03 4.60 25.12
C ASP A 86 -5.22 3.30 24.86
N ASN A 87 -4.53 3.24 23.73
CA ASN A 87 -3.79 2.07 23.24
C ASN A 87 -4.64 0.79 23.07
N GLN A 88 -5.95 0.94 22.89
CA GLN A 88 -6.83 -0.19 22.58
C GLN A 88 -6.95 -0.45 21.09
N LYS A 89 -6.55 0.53 20.25
CA LYS A 89 -6.56 0.41 18.79
C LYS A 89 -5.20 0.78 18.22
N PHE A 90 -4.80 0.04 17.21
CA PHE A 90 -3.53 0.21 16.50
C PHE A 90 -3.77 0.39 15.02
N PHE A 91 -2.89 1.14 14.37
CA PHE A 91 -2.94 1.22 12.91
C PHE A 91 -2.63 -0.14 12.29
N TYR A 92 -3.41 -0.48 11.28
CA TYR A 92 -3.15 -1.66 10.47
C TYR A 92 -1.83 -1.50 9.70
N VAL A 93 -1.04 -2.56 9.66
CA VAL A 93 0.31 -2.54 9.07
C VAL A 93 0.40 -1.96 7.66
N TRP A 94 -0.64 -2.10 6.84
CA TRP A 94 -0.64 -1.53 5.49
C TRP A 94 -0.95 -0.02 5.45
N LEU A 95 -1.33 0.59 6.56
CA LEU A 95 -1.36 2.05 6.67
C LEU A 95 0.04 2.59 6.93
N ASP A 96 0.79 1.97 7.86
CA ASP A 96 2.10 2.46 8.28
C ASP A 96 3.25 1.97 7.40
N ALA A 97 3.15 0.79 6.79
CA ALA A 97 4.19 0.22 5.95
C ALA A 97 4.64 1.16 4.80
N PRO A 98 3.73 1.79 4.03
CA PRO A 98 4.15 2.75 3.00
C PRO A 98 4.82 4.01 3.57
N VAL A 99 4.48 4.42 4.80
CA VAL A 99 5.17 5.53 5.50
C VAL A 99 6.65 5.18 5.73
N GLY A 100 6.97 3.90 5.82
CA GLY A 100 8.34 3.40 5.87
C GLY A 100 9.22 3.86 4.71
N TYR A 101 8.65 4.14 3.53
CA TYR A 101 9.38 4.76 2.41
C TYR A 101 9.91 6.14 2.79
N PHE A 102 9.11 6.95 3.46
CA PHE A 102 9.51 8.26 3.96
C PHE A 102 10.53 8.17 5.07
N GLY A 103 10.36 7.22 5.99
CA GLY A 103 11.33 6.94 7.04
C GLY A 103 12.70 6.52 6.47
N SER A 104 12.69 5.64 5.48
CA SER A 104 13.89 5.19 4.76
C SER A 104 14.59 6.33 4.02
N PHE A 105 13.81 7.14 3.32
CA PHE A 105 14.28 8.31 2.60
C PHE A 105 14.89 9.35 3.55
N ARG A 106 14.19 9.66 4.64
CA ARG A 106 14.70 10.56 5.69
C ARG A 106 16.04 10.07 6.25
N ASN A 107 16.13 8.80 6.63
CA ASN A 107 17.36 8.22 7.15
C ASN A 107 18.52 8.32 6.12
N TYR A 108 18.24 8.09 4.84
CA TYR A 108 19.23 8.26 3.78
C TYR A 108 19.72 9.72 3.68
N PHE A 109 18.81 10.69 3.72
CA PHE A 109 19.17 12.12 3.66
C PHE A 109 19.97 12.56 4.89
N GLU A 110 19.56 12.17 6.09
CA GLU A 110 20.27 12.47 7.33
C GLU A 110 21.70 11.88 7.32
N LYS A 111 21.86 10.62 6.88
CA LYS A 111 23.18 9.98 6.75
C LYS A 111 24.09 10.66 5.73
N ASN A 112 23.54 11.32 4.73
CA ASN A 112 24.29 12.05 3.71
C ASN A 112 24.40 13.57 4.01
N GLY A 113 24.10 13.98 5.24
CA GLY A 113 24.25 15.38 5.67
C GLY A 113 23.25 16.35 5.03
N ARG A 114 22.15 15.85 4.50
CA ARG A 114 21.09 16.66 3.91
C ARG A 114 20.24 17.32 5.02
N SER A 115 19.75 18.52 4.73
CA SER A 115 18.94 19.28 5.66
C SER A 115 17.49 18.81 5.70
N GLN A 116 16.79 19.10 6.79
CA GLN A 116 15.34 18.88 6.92
C GLN A 116 14.57 19.58 5.79
N LYS A 117 15.02 20.78 5.40
CA LYS A 117 14.41 21.53 4.30
C LYS A 117 14.40 20.75 2.97
N GLU A 118 15.51 20.07 2.64
CA GLU A 118 15.59 19.23 1.44
C GLU A 118 14.65 18.03 1.51
N ILE A 119 14.48 17.45 2.70
CA ILE A 119 13.52 16.37 2.94
C ILE A 119 12.09 16.86 2.70
N ASP A 120 11.75 18.01 3.27
CA ASP A 120 10.42 18.62 3.15
C ASP A 120 10.12 19.02 1.69
N GLU A 121 11.11 19.55 0.95
CA GLU A 121 10.99 19.86 -0.46
C GLU A 121 10.76 18.62 -1.33
N PHE A 122 11.43 17.51 -1.00
CA PHE A 122 11.21 16.25 -1.69
C PHE A 122 9.77 15.74 -1.48
N LEU A 123 9.25 15.82 -0.27
CA LEU A 123 7.93 15.31 0.09
C LEU A 123 6.78 16.26 -0.28
N ARG A 124 7.07 17.54 -0.52
CA ARG A 124 6.07 18.55 -0.84
C ARG A 124 5.46 18.33 -2.23
N PRO A 125 4.14 18.56 -2.41
CA PRO A 125 3.53 18.61 -3.74
C PRO A 125 4.16 19.65 -4.67
N GLY A 126 4.17 19.37 -5.96
CA GLY A 126 4.73 20.27 -6.98
C GLY A 126 6.25 20.15 -7.14
N GLY A 127 6.85 21.01 -7.98
CA GLY A 127 8.27 20.98 -8.34
C GLY A 127 8.62 19.84 -9.30
N ASP A 128 9.92 19.73 -9.61
CA ASP A 128 10.44 18.81 -10.64
C ASP A 128 10.85 17.44 -10.08
N THR A 129 10.65 17.22 -8.79
CA THR A 129 10.98 15.93 -8.15
C THR A 129 9.99 14.85 -8.56
N GLU A 130 10.48 13.73 -9.04
CA GLU A 130 9.69 12.57 -9.39
C GLU A 130 9.74 11.51 -8.28
N MET A 131 8.59 10.90 -7.99
CA MET A 131 8.47 9.76 -7.09
C MET A 131 7.98 8.57 -7.90
N MET A 132 8.85 7.59 -8.09
CA MET A 132 8.53 6.38 -8.85
C MET A 132 8.44 5.18 -7.93
N HIS A 133 7.40 4.39 -8.08
CA HIS A 133 7.23 3.12 -7.37
C HIS A 133 7.38 1.94 -8.33
N PHE A 134 8.22 0.97 -7.94
CA PHE A 134 8.35 -0.32 -8.61
C PHE A 134 7.83 -1.39 -7.67
N ILE A 135 6.73 -2.04 -8.03
CA ILE A 135 5.97 -2.91 -7.14
C ILE A 135 5.59 -4.24 -7.78
N GLY A 136 5.37 -5.27 -6.97
CA GLY A 136 4.69 -6.49 -7.41
C GLY A 136 3.20 -6.23 -7.67
N LYS A 137 2.62 -6.95 -8.63
CA LYS A 137 1.21 -6.81 -9.00
C LYS A 137 0.22 -7.04 -7.85
N ASP A 138 0.60 -7.82 -6.86
CA ASP A 138 -0.20 -8.17 -5.69
C ASP A 138 -0.44 -7.00 -4.71
N ILE A 139 0.38 -5.95 -4.79
CA ILE A 139 0.23 -4.73 -3.99
C ILE A 139 -0.21 -3.51 -4.83
N LEU A 140 -0.73 -3.76 -6.04
CA LEU A 140 -1.19 -2.70 -6.93
C LEU A 140 -2.33 -1.88 -6.33
N TYR A 141 -3.30 -2.54 -5.66
CA TYR A 141 -4.40 -1.86 -4.99
C TYR A 141 -3.91 -0.80 -3.99
N PHE A 142 -2.89 -1.15 -3.21
CA PHE A 142 -2.31 -0.25 -2.22
C PHE A 142 -1.61 0.95 -2.85
N HIS A 143 -0.80 0.73 -3.87
CA HIS A 143 0.05 1.75 -4.45
C HIS A 143 -0.62 2.60 -5.54
N ALA A 144 -1.74 2.15 -6.08
CA ALA A 144 -2.48 2.89 -7.09
C ALA A 144 -3.78 3.53 -6.57
N LEU A 145 -4.30 3.10 -5.43
CA LEU A 145 -5.51 3.68 -4.82
C LEU A 145 -5.24 4.25 -3.43
N PHE A 146 -4.95 3.39 -2.45
CA PHE A 146 -4.87 3.81 -1.05
C PHE A 146 -3.71 4.78 -0.79
N TRP A 147 -2.50 4.43 -1.16
CA TRP A 147 -1.31 5.25 -0.92
C TRP A 147 -1.39 6.63 -1.57
N PRO A 148 -1.75 6.76 -2.88
CA PRO A 148 -1.93 8.08 -3.48
C PRO A 148 -3.03 8.90 -2.81
N ALA A 149 -4.15 8.29 -2.42
CA ALA A 149 -5.22 8.98 -1.70
C ALA A 149 -4.73 9.49 -0.34
N MET A 150 -4.05 8.64 0.43
CA MET A 150 -3.49 9.03 1.72
C MET A 150 -2.52 10.21 1.58
N LEU A 151 -1.60 10.16 0.62
CA LEU A 151 -0.65 11.24 0.36
C LEU A 151 -1.34 12.54 -0.06
N GLN A 152 -2.30 12.46 -0.99
CA GLN A 152 -3.05 13.61 -1.49
C GLN A 152 -3.75 14.35 -0.34
N PHE A 153 -4.49 13.62 0.50
CA PHE A 153 -5.26 14.22 1.58
C PHE A 153 -4.43 14.58 2.81
N ALA A 154 -3.23 14.02 2.93
CA ALA A 154 -2.23 14.45 3.92
C ALA A 154 -1.34 15.61 3.45
N GLY A 155 -1.50 16.10 2.21
CA GLY A 155 -0.75 17.22 1.66
C GLY A 155 0.67 16.88 1.24
N TYR A 156 0.94 15.60 0.94
CA TYR A 156 2.24 15.13 0.45
C TYR A 156 2.25 14.94 -1.07
N ARG A 157 3.46 14.82 -1.63
CA ARG A 157 3.66 14.45 -3.03
C ARG A 157 3.11 13.07 -3.31
N VAL A 158 2.25 12.98 -4.32
CA VAL A 158 1.78 11.69 -4.84
C VAL A 158 2.79 11.09 -5.82
N PRO A 159 2.78 9.77 -6.04
CA PRO A 159 3.66 9.13 -7.01
C PRO A 159 3.53 9.73 -8.41
N THR A 160 4.66 9.97 -9.07
CA THR A 160 4.71 10.38 -10.47
C THR A 160 4.35 9.21 -11.37
N LYS A 161 4.92 8.03 -11.06
CA LYS A 161 4.64 6.78 -11.78
C LYS A 161 4.65 5.58 -10.83
N VAL A 162 3.81 4.59 -11.14
CA VAL A 162 3.79 3.29 -10.47
C VAL A 162 3.93 2.20 -11.53
N PHE A 163 5.01 1.43 -11.42
CA PHE A 163 5.30 0.31 -12.30
C PHE A 163 5.00 -1.00 -11.56
N ALA A 164 4.04 -1.76 -12.06
CA ALA A 164 3.68 -3.06 -11.51
C ALA A 164 4.27 -4.18 -12.36
N HIS A 165 5.01 -5.09 -11.75
CA HIS A 165 5.55 -6.26 -12.42
C HIS A 165 4.87 -7.55 -11.96
N GLY A 166 4.88 -8.56 -12.83
CA GLY A 166 4.41 -9.91 -12.51
C GLY A 166 5.33 -10.63 -11.51
N PHE A 167 4.94 -11.84 -11.13
CA PHE A 167 5.82 -12.68 -10.33
C PHE A 167 7.03 -13.14 -11.15
N LEU A 168 8.19 -13.15 -10.51
CA LEU A 168 9.35 -13.85 -11.07
C LEU A 168 9.07 -15.35 -11.04
N THR A 169 9.33 -15.99 -12.17
CA THR A 169 9.11 -17.43 -12.33
C THR A 169 10.41 -18.14 -12.65
N VAL A 170 10.55 -19.36 -12.14
CA VAL A 170 11.59 -20.31 -12.53
C VAL A 170 10.88 -21.53 -13.09
N ASP A 171 11.19 -21.93 -14.32
CA ASP A 171 10.52 -23.01 -15.05
C ASP A 171 8.97 -22.88 -15.07
N GLY A 172 8.49 -21.64 -15.26
CA GLY A 172 7.04 -21.34 -15.29
C GLY A 172 6.33 -21.33 -13.93
N GLN A 173 7.04 -21.62 -12.85
CA GLN A 173 6.48 -21.60 -11.50
C GLN A 173 6.93 -20.35 -10.72
N LYS A 174 6.05 -19.82 -9.86
CA LYS A 174 6.40 -18.70 -8.98
C LYS A 174 7.64 -19.03 -8.16
N MET A 175 8.65 -18.15 -8.24
CA MET A 175 9.85 -18.26 -7.43
C MET A 175 9.50 -18.19 -5.94
N SER A 176 9.99 -19.15 -5.14
CA SER A 176 9.64 -19.29 -3.73
C SER A 176 10.79 -19.84 -2.90
N LYS A 177 11.06 -19.19 -1.76
CA LYS A 177 12.05 -19.67 -0.79
C LYS A 177 11.70 -21.05 -0.23
N SER A 178 10.44 -21.28 0.10
CA SER A 178 9.96 -22.54 0.67
C SER A 178 10.01 -23.71 -0.31
N ARG A 179 10.02 -23.44 -1.61
CA ARG A 179 10.12 -24.46 -2.67
C ARG A 179 11.55 -24.64 -3.19
N GLY A 180 12.53 -23.90 -2.66
CA GLY A 180 13.93 -24.00 -3.11
C GLY A 180 14.20 -23.42 -4.51
N THR A 181 13.24 -22.71 -5.11
CA THR A 181 13.36 -22.09 -6.44
C THR A 181 13.80 -20.62 -6.37
N PHE A 182 14.24 -20.17 -5.20
CA PHE A 182 14.62 -18.77 -4.98
C PHE A 182 16.06 -18.52 -5.45
N ILE A 183 16.21 -17.58 -6.39
CA ILE A 183 17.50 -17.07 -6.84
C ILE A 183 17.71 -15.71 -6.18
N THR A 184 18.80 -15.53 -5.44
CA THR A 184 19.12 -14.24 -4.82
C THR A 184 19.59 -13.25 -5.88
N ALA A 185 19.38 -11.95 -5.64
CA ALA A 185 19.90 -10.91 -6.51
C ALA A 185 21.44 -10.99 -6.63
N GLU A 186 22.13 -11.31 -5.52
CA GLU A 186 23.56 -11.52 -5.49
C GLU A 186 24.00 -12.66 -6.42
N SER A 187 23.36 -13.83 -6.32
CA SER A 187 23.66 -14.97 -7.20
C SER A 187 23.43 -14.64 -8.67
N TYR A 188 22.35 -13.90 -8.98
CA TYR A 188 22.07 -13.47 -10.33
C TYR A 188 23.15 -12.52 -10.88
N LEU A 189 23.59 -11.55 -10.07
CA LEU A 189 24.63 -10.58 -10.49
C LEU A 189 26.02 -11.18 -10.61
N GLN A 190 26.31 -12.29 -9.89
CA GLN A 190 27.62 -12.96 -9.94
C GLN A 190 27.74 -13.99 -11.06
N GLN A 191 26.61 -14.53 -11.54
CA GLN A 191 26.58 -15.65 -12.51
C GLN A 191 25.86 -15.29 -13.83
N GLY A 192 25.31 -14.07 -13.94
CA GLY A 192 24.58 -13.57 -15.10
C GLY A 192 25.42 -12.81 -16.11
#